data_f5ce0b0c63291eb655cdc729d5ff6934
#
_entry.id   f5ce0b0c63291eb655cdc729d5ff6934
#
_cell.length_a   1.000
_cell.length_b   1.000
_cell.length_c   1.000
_cell.angle_alpha   90.00
_cell.angle_beta   90.00
_cell.angle_gamma   90.00
#
_symmetry.space_group_name_H-M   'P 1'
#
loop_
_entity.id
_entity.type
_entity.pdbx_description
1 polymer ?
#
loop_
_entity_poly.entity_id
_entity_poly.type
_entity_poly.pdbx_seq_one_letter_code
_entity_poly.pdbx_strand_id
1 'polypeptide(L)'
;DVTPLTLSIETVGGVATPLIPRNTTIPTSHSQVFTTSANFQTQVEINVLQGERPLAKDNQSLGKFKLKKIKRAMRGVPQIEVTFDIDSNGIVHVSAKDLASGNSQSMIIEGSSKMSDTDIEEAIKQAKMYESQDQVTKENMLLKNEVETLMINVQNGLATHKKEMDKALRKQIKGELASLMKITRKFNYETASPDEIQKIKDSKNHLESLAQNIIER
;
A
#
# COMPACT_ATOMS: atom_id res chain seq x y z
N ASP A 1 -2.41 12.11 26.89
CA ASP A 1 -1.60 10.97 26.43
C ASP A 1 -1.47 11.00 24.92
N VAL A 2 -0.43 10.34 24.42
CA VAL A 2 -0.12 10.24 23.00
C VAL A 2 0.14 8.78 22.61
N THR A 3 0.05 8.48 21.30
CA THR A 3 0.41 7.17 20.77
C THR A 3 1.93 6.96 20.91
N PRO A 4 2.39 5.83 21.47
CA PRO A 4 3.82 5.57 21.65
C PRO A 4 4.54 5.21 20.36
N LEU A 5 3.85 4.57 19.43
CA LEU A 5 4.34 4.15 18.13
C LEU A 5 3.26 4.35 17.06
N THR A 6 3.69 4.43 15.81
CA THR A 6 2.78 4.52 14.66
C THR A 6 1.93 3.26 14.54
N LEU A 7 0.64 3.45 14.27
CA LEU A 7 -0.30 2.39 13.95
C LEU A 7 -0.54 2.36 12.45
N SER A 8 -0.41 1.17 11.87
CA SER A 8 -0.45 0.94 10.44
C SER A 8 -1.30 -0.29 10.12
N ILE A 9 -1.62 -0.46 8.86
CA ILE A 9 -2.10 -1.74 8.32
C ILE A 9 -1.15 -2.27 7.27
N GLU A 10 -1.11 -3.59 7.14
CA GLU A 10 -0.38 -4.25 6.06
C GLU A 10 -1.14 -4.10 4.75
N THR A 11 -0.44 -3.62 3.73
CA THR A 11 -0.94 -3.49 2.37
C THR A 11 -0.16 -4.37 1.41
N VAL A 12 -0.53 -4.35 0.14
CA VAL A 12 0.06 -5.22 -0.90
C VAL A 12 1.58 -5.20 -0.87
N GLY A 13 2.18 -6.39 -0.92
CA GLY A 13 3.63 -6.55 -0.91
C GLY A 13 4.26 -6.52 0.48
N GLY A 14 3.47 -6.62 1.54
CA GLY A 14 3.98 -6.62 2.92
C GLY A 14 4.40 -5.23 3.43
N VAL A 15 3.79 -4.19 2.89
CA VAL A 15 4.04 -2.79 3.25
C VAL A 15 3.25 -2.39 4.49
N ALA A 16 3.86 -1.68 5.42
CA ALA A 16 3.16 -1.03 6.52
C ALA A 16 2.70 0.37 6.09
N THR A 17 1.39 0.53 5.94
CA THR A 17 0.78 1.82 5.55
C THR A 17 0.25 2.53 6.79
N PRO A 18 0.85 3.67 7.20
CA PRO A 18 0.47 4.36 8.42
C PRO A 18 -0.94 4.96 8.36
N LEU A 19 -1.70 4.83 9.46
CA LEU A 19 -2.96 5.52 9.67
C LEU A 19 -2.88 6.54 10.80
N ILE A 20 -2.25 6.18 11.94
CA ILE A 20 -2.08 7.10 13.07
C ILE A 20 -0.59 7.21 13.37
N PRO A 21 0.00 8.39 13.15
CA PRO A 21 1.41 8.62 13.44
C PRO A 21 1.74 8.49 14.94
N ARG A 22 2.98 8.13 15.23
CA ARG A 22 3.54 8.24 16.59
C ARG A 22 3.38 9.65 17.13
N ASN A 23 3.21 9.77 18.45
CA ASN A 23 3.00 11.04 19.15
C ASN A 23 1.69 11.78 18.79
N THR A 24 0.71 11.07 18.30
CA THR A 24 -0.63 11.62 18.11
C THR A 24 -1.39 11.67 19.42
N THR A 25 -1.97 12.82 19.74
CA THR A 25 -2.80 13.01 20.95
C THR A 25 -4.05 12.13 20.90
N ILE A 26 -4.36 11.45 21.98
CA ILE A 26 -5.55 10.62 22.13
C ILE A 26 -6.56 11.27 23.09
N PRO A 27 -7.88 11.08 22.90
CA PRO A 27 -8.52 10.24 21.87
C PRO A 27 -8.38 10.78 20.45
N THR A 28 -8.40 9.88 19.47
CA THR A 28 -8.30 10.25 18.05
C THR A 28 -8.98 9.21 17.16
N SER A 29 -9.41 9.64 16.00
CA SER A 29 -9.98 8.77 14.98
C SER A 29 -9.44 9.13 13.61
N HIS A 30 -9.09 8.14 12.80
CA HIS A 30 -8.62 8.34 11.44
C HIS A 30 -9.11 7.23 10.53
N SER A 31 -9.56 7.61 9.34
CA SER A 31 -10.05 6.69 8.31
C SER A 31 -9.29 6.88 7.01
N GLN A 32 -9.08 5.77 6.30
CA GLN A 32 -8.50 5.78 4.97
C GLN A 32 -9.16 4.71 4.11
N VAL A 33 -9.37 5.02 2.83
CA VAL A 33 -9.95 4.08 1.87
C VAL A 33 -8.85 3.30 1.18
N PHE A 34 -8.99 1.99 1.19
CA PHE A 34 -8.13 1.03 0.50
C PHE A 34 -8.93 0.28 -0.56
N THR A 35 -8.27 -0.51 -1.36
CA THR A 35 -8.90 -1.28 -2.42
C THR A 35 -8.35 -2.72 -2.48
N THR A 36 -8.87 -3.52 -3.39
CA THR A 36 -8.41 -4.88 -3.64
C THR A 36 -7.16 -4.91 -4.52
N SER A 37 -6.33 -5.92 -4.32
CA SER A 37 -5.08 -6.13 -5.06
C SER A 37 -5.20 -7.12 -6.21
N ALA A 38 -6.28 -7.90 -6.25
CA ALA A 38 -6.53 -8.91 -7.27
C ALA A 38 -7.93 -8.76 -7.88
N ASN A 39 -8.04 -9.15 -9.14
CA ASN A 39 -9.34 -9.19 -9.82
C ASN A 39 -10.26 -10.20 -9.15
N PHE A 40 -11.53 -9.81 -8.98
CA PHE A 40 -12.59 -10.65 -8.39
C PHE A 40 -12.33 -11.10 -6.95
N GLN A 41 -11.50 -10.38 -6.23
CA GLN A 41 -11.24 -10.61 -4.82
C GLN A 41 -12.51 -10.36 -4.00
N THR A 42 -12.88 -11.31 -3.13
CA THR A 42 -14.12 -11.28 -2.35
C THR A 42 -13.90 -11.08 -0.85
N GLN A 43 -12.66 -11.04 -0.43
CA GLN A 43 -12.28 -10.78 0.96
C GLN A 43 -10.97 -9.99 1.04
N VAL A 44 -10.81 -9.23 2.12
CA VAL A 44 -9.56 -8.57 2.49
C VAL A 44 -9.19 -8.95 3.92
N GLU A 45 -7.91 -9.16 4.17
CA GLU A 45 -7.37 -9.34 5.51
C GLU A 45 -6.80 -8.01 6.00
N ILE A 46 -7.20 -7.61 7.19
CA ILE A 46 -6.69 -6.43 7.86
C ILE A 46 -5.71 -6.90 8.94
N ASN A 47 -4.44 -6.64 8.75
CA ASN A 47 -3.39 -6.88 9.73
C ASN A 47 -2.98 -5.54 10.35
N VAL A 48 -3.29 -5.36 11.62
CA VAL A 48 -2.99 -4.13 12.37
C VAL A 48 -1.57 -4.21 12.91
N LEU A 49 -0.78 -3.20 12.61
CA LEU A 49 0.65 -3.14 12.92
C LEU A 49 0.95 -1.98 13.86
N GLN A 50 1.97 -2.17 14.69
CA GLN A 50 2.54 -1.13 15.54
C GLN A 50 4.05 -1.06 15.33
N GLY A 51 4.58 0.10 15.02
CA GLY A 51 6.01 0.32 14.81
C GLY A 51 6.32 1.37 13.76
N GLU A 52 7.60 1.64 13.58
CA GLU A 52 8.11 2.72 12.72
C GLU A 52 8.76 2.22 11.42
N ARG A 53 8.79 0.91 11.20
CA ARG A 53 9.46 0.34 10.04
C ARG A 53 8.54 0.29 8.81
N PRO A 54 9.06 0.40 7.57
CA PRO A 54 8.24 0.44 6.36
C PRO A 54 7.62 -0.90 5.95
N LEU A 55 8.17 -2.02 6.45
CA LEU A 55 7.67 -3.35 6.13
C LEU A 55 6.89 -3.96 7.29
N ALA A 56 5.80 -4.64 6.99
CA ALA A 56 4.94 -5.28 7.98
C ALA A 56 5.71 -6.27 8.87
N LYS A 57 6.61 -7.04 8.28
CA LYS A 57 7.42 -8.06 8.99
C LYS A 57 8.33 -7.50 10.07
N ASP A 58 8.71 -6.23 9.97
CA ASP A 58 9.61 -5.55 10.89
C ASP A 58 8.87 -4.78 12.00
N ASN A 59 7.54 -4.83 11.98
CA ASN A 59 6.67 -4.23 12.98
C ASN A 59 5.93 -5.32 13.77
N GLN A 60 5.36 -4.95 14.91
CA GLN A 60 4.55 -5.86 15.69
C GLN A 60 3.13 -5.93 15.14
N SER A 61 2.63 -7.15 14.88
CA SER A 61 1.21 -7.36 14.59
C SER A 61 0.41 -7.36 15.89
N LEU A 62 -0.60 -6.49 15.95
CA LEU A 62 -1.51 -6.39 17.10
C LEU A 62 -2.72 -7.32 16.94
N GLY A 63 -2.99 -7.77 15.74
CA GLY A 63 -4.08 -8.66 15.41
C GLY A 63 -4.49 -8.60 13.96
N LYS A 64 -5.28 -9.58 13.55
CA LYS A 64 -5.79 -9.72 12.18
C LYS A 64 -7.26 -10.03 12.16
N PHE A 65 -7.99 -9.51 11.20
CA PHE A 65 -9.35 -9.90 10.92
C PHE A 65 -9.65 -9.83 9.42
N LYS A 66 -10.73 -10.48 8.99
CA LYS A 66 -11.11 -10.55 7.57
C LYS A 66 -12.46 -9.91 7.34
N LEU A 67 -12.52 -9.02 6.34
CA LEU A 67 -13.78 -8.56 5.77
C LEU A 67 -14.11 -9.45 4.56
N LYS A 68 -15.21 -10.15 4.64
CA LYS A 68 -15.70 -11.08 3.60
C LYS A 68 -16.86 -10.47 2.83
N LYS A 69 -17.33 -11.17 1.80
CA LYS A 69 -18.49 -10.80 0.98
C LYS A 69 -18.34 -9.45 0.27
N ILE A 70 -17.14 -9.15 -0.16
CA ILE A 70 -16.89 -8.02 -1.04
C ILE A 70 -17.42 -8.38 -2.42
N LYS A 71 -18.17 -7.46 -3.04
CA LYS A 71 -18.71 -7.66 -4.39
C LYS A 71 -17.57 -7.86 -5.38
N ARG A 72 -17.68 -8.89 -6.20
CA ARG A 72 -16.70 -9.19 -7.25
C ARG A 72 -16.59 -8.02 -8.22
N ALA A 73 -15.37 -7.53 -8.39
CA ALA A 73 -15.03 -6.45 -9.33
C ALA A 73 -13.55 -6.57 -9.72
N MET A 74 -13.15 -5.80 -10.69
CA MET A 74 -11.74 -5.67 -11.04
C MET A 74 -10.96 -5.06 -9.88
N ARG A 75 -9.67 -5.40 -9.78
CA ARG A 75 -8.79 -4.81 -8.76
C ARG A 75 -8.85 -3.28 -8.82
N GLY A 76 -8.82 -2.64 -7.68
CA GLY A 76 -8.88 -1.19 -7.56
C GLY A 76 -10.29 -0.58 -7.61
N VAL A 77 -11.31 -1.37 -7.91
CA VAL A 77 -12.71 -0.90 -7.95
C VAL A 77 -13.38 -0.90 -6.57
N PRO A 78 -13.30 -1.98 -5.76
CA PRO A 78 -13.86 -1.95 -4.41
C PRO A 78 -13.21 -0.86 -3.55
N GLN A 79 -14.02 -0.24 -2.70
CA GLN A 79 -13.59 0.77 -1.74
C GLN A 79 -13.82 0.25 -0.33
N ILE A 80 -12.73 0.01 0.40
CA ILE A 80 -12.74 -0.50 1.76
C ILE A 80 -12.24 0.60 2.69
N GLU A 81 -13.14 1.17 3.47
CA GLU A 81 -12.79 2.18 4.47
C GLU A 81 -12.32 1.49 5.74
N VAL A 82 -11.06 1.73 6.10
CA VAL A 82 -10.48 1.28 7.36
C VAL A 82 -10.42 2.46 8.32
N THR A 83 -11.01 2.28 9.50
CA THR A 83 -11.05 3.31 10.54
C THR A 83 -10.32 2.81 11.78
N PHE A 84 -9.38 3.61 12.28
CA PHE A 84 -8.75 3.45 13.58
C PHE A 84 -9.33 4.48 14.52
N ASP A 85 -9.89 4.02 15.62
CA ASP A 85 -10.48 4.85 16.67
C ASP A 85 -9.83 4.50 18.01
N ILE A 86 -9.11 5.46 18.59
CA ILE A 86 -8.42 5.29 19.87
C ILE A 86 -9.13 6.12 20.92
N ASP A 87 -9.63 5.46 21.96
CA ASP A 87 -10.30 6.13 23.05
C ASP A 87 -9.31 6.78 24.06
N SER A 88 -9.82 7.47 25.05
CA SER A 88 -9.01 8.14 26.07
C SER A 88 -8.21 7.17 26.96
N ASN A 89 -8.57 5.89 26.99
CA ASN A 89 -7.86 4.84 27.69
C ASN A 89 -6.78 4.16 26.84
N GLY A 90 -6.66 4.57 25.57
CA GLY A 90 -5.71 3.99 24.62
C GLY A 90 -6.15 2.66 24.02
N ILE A 91 -7.43 2.31 24.15
CA ILE A 91 -8.01 1.14 23.49
C ILE A 91 -8.23 1.47 22.02
N VAL A 92 -7.75 0.60 21.14
CA VAL A 92 -7.83 0.78 19.69
C VAL A 92 -8.96 -0.05 19.11
N HIS A 93 -9.92 0.62 18.49
CA HIS A 93 -10.99 0.00 17.71
C HIS A 93 -10.64 0.12 16.24
N VAL A 94 -10.54 -1.01 15.54
CA VAL A 94 -10.27 -1.05 14.11
C VAL A 94 -11.47 -1.62 13.40
N SER A 95 -11.97 -0.91 12.40
CA SER A 95 -13.08 -1.37 11.56
C SER A 95 -12.72 -1.29 10.10
N ALA A 96 -13.28 -2.19 9.31
CA ALA A 96 -13.20 -2.17 7.86
C ALA A 96 -14.62 -2.28 7.29
N LYS A 97 -14.96 -1.40 6.35
CA LYS A 97 -16.28 -1.32 5.73
C LYS A 97 -16.17 -1.29 4.22
N ASP A 98 -16.89 -2.18 3.57
CA ASP A 98 -17.12 -2.09 2.13
C ASP A 98 -18.15 -1.02 1.85
N LEU A 99 -17.73 0.08 1.22
CA LEU A 99 -18.60 1.23 0.97
C LEU A 99 -19.74 0.92 -0.01
N ALA A 100 -19.57 -0.06 -0.89
CA ALA A 100 -20.59 -0.43 -1.85
C ALA A 100 -21.73 -1.25 -1.22
N SER A 101 -21.41 -2.22 -0.33
CA SER A 101 -22.40 -3.10 0.31
C SER A 101 -22.81 -2.66 1.71
N GLY A 102 -22.01 -1.82 2.36
CA GLY A 102 -22.17 -1.48 3.77
C GLY A 102 -21.74 -2.59 4.73
N ASN A 103 -21.24 -3.70 4.21
CA ASN A 103 -20.72 -4.80 5.01
C ASN A 103 -19.49 -4.36 5.80
N SER A 104 -19.43 -4.65 7.08
CA SER A 104 -18.33 -4.23 7.95
C SER A 104 -17.91 -5.33 8.91
N GLN A 105 -16.67 -5.24 9.37
CA GLN A 105 -16.09 -6.08 10.41
C GLN A 105 -15.18 -5.20 11.27
N SER A 106 -15.03 -5.59 12.53
CA SER A 106 -14.22 -4.82 13.47
C SER A 106 -13.46 -5.70 14.43
N MET A 107 -12.43 -5.12 15.04
CA MET A 107 -11.63 -5.75 16.09
C MET A 107 -11.28 -4.69 17.15
N ILE A 108 -11.24 -5.13 18.42
CA ILE A 108 -10.80 -4.30 19.54
C ILE A 108 -9.43 -4.80 20.00
N ILE A 109 -8.48 -3.89 20.15
CA ILE A 109 -7.14 -4.18 20.65
C ILE A 109 -7.03 -3.55 22.03
N GLU A 110 -7.03 -4.42 23.05
CA GLU A 110 -6.94 -4.04 24.44
C GLU A 110 -5.50 -4.00 24.96
N GLY A 111 -5.34 -3.58 26.22
CA GLY A 111 -4.05 -3.35 26.85
C GLY A 111 -3.09 -4.56 26.94
N SER A 112 -3.61 -5.79 26.83
CA SER A 112 -2.77 -6.99 26.78
C SER A 112 -1.92 -7.11 25.51
N SER A 113 -2.28 -6.36 24.46
CA SER A 113 -1.53 -6.27 23.21
C SER A 113 -0.55 -5.10 23.18
N LYS A 114 -0.48 -4.31 24.26
CA LYS A 114 0.43 -3.17 24.33
C LYS A 114 1.86 -3.64 24.56
N MET A 115 2.78 -3.04 23.83
CA MET A 115 4.21 -3.20 24.05
C MET A 115 4.60 -2.60 25.40
N SER A 116 5.56 -3.23 26.08
CA SER A 116 6.19 -2.65 27.27
C SER A 116 7.01 -1.41 26.89
N ASP A 117 7.31 -0.55 27.86
CA ASP A 117 8.18 0.61 27.65
C ASP A 117 9.54 0.21 27.07
N THR A 118 10.09 -0.90 27.54
CA THR A 118 11.35 -1.47 27.01
C THR A 118 11.21 -1.88 25.54
N ASP A 119 10.11 -2.53 25.16
CA ASP A 119 9.86 -2.94 23.79
C ASP A 119 9.67 -1.72 22.87
N ILE A 120 9.01 -0.67 23.35
CA ILE A 120 8.85 0.60 22.64
C ILE A 120 10.21 1.25 22.39
N GLU A 121 11.06 1.34 23.41
CA GLU A 121 12.41 1.88 23.29
C GLU A 121 13.26 1.07 22.29
N GLU A 122 13.18 -0.24 22.35
CA GLU A 122 13.88 -1.13 21.41
C GLU A 122 13.39 -0.95 19.97
N ALA A 123 12.06 -0.85 19.76
CA ALA A 123 11.47 -0.61 18.45
C ALA A 123 11.95 0.73 17.84
N ILE A 124 12.02 1.78 18.66
CA ILE A 124 12.53 3.10 18.24
C ILE A 124 14.01 3.02 17.90
N LYS A 125 14.80 2.34 18.74
CA LYS A 125 16.22 2.14 18.51
C LYS A 125 16.51 1.39 17.21
N GLN A 126 15.77 0.31 16.96
CA GLN A 126 15.91 -0.47 15.71
C GLN A 126 15.51 0.34 14.49
N ALA A 127 14.39 1.08 14.54
CA ALA A 127 13.98 1.97 13.47
C ALA A 127 15.05 3.01 13.13
N LYS A 128 15.73 3.55 14.15
CA LYS A 128 16.82 4.50 13.98
C LYS A 128 18.09 3.84 13.41
N MET A 129 18.39 2.63 13.85
CA MET A 129 19.54 1.85 13.35
C MET A 129 19.41 1.53 11.85
N TYR A 130 18.22 1.23 11.40
CA TYR A 130 17.93 0.87 10.00
C TYR A 130 17.43 2.04 9.15
N GLU A 131 17.45 3.26 9.66
CA GLU A 131 16.84 4.43 9.03
C GLU A 131 17.31 4.65 7.58
N SER A 132 18.60 4.56 7.32
CA SER A 132 19.15 4.75 5.97
C SER A 132 18.69 3.65 5.00
N GLN A 133 18.69 2.41 5.44
CA GLN A 133 18.22 1.28 4.63
C GLN A 133 16.71 1.36 4.42
N ASP A 134 15.95 1.71 5.44
CA ASP A 134 14.51 1.85 5.38
C ASP A 134 14.10 3.02 4.48
N GLN A 135 14.89 4.08 4.40
CA GLN A 135 14.67 5.18 3.48
C GLN A 135 14.77 4.73 2.02
N VAL A 136 15.79 3.95 1.68
CA VAL A 136 15.94 3.35 0.34
C VAL A 136 14.77 2.41 0.03
N THR A 137 14.38 1.57 0.99
CA THR A 137 13.21 0.68 0.84
C THR A 137 11.94 1.47 0.57
N LYS A 138 11.68 2.55 1.30
CA LYS A 138 10.53 3.45 1.07
C LYS A 138 10.53 4.07 -0.33
N GLU A 139 11.67 4.57 -0.78
CA GLU A 139 11.82 5.13 -2.13
C GLU A 139 11.54 4.10 -3.22
N ASN A 140 12.03 2.88 -3.03
CA ASN A 140 11.78 1.76 -3.95
C ASN A 140 10.31 1.32 -3.96
N MET A 141 9.65 1.36 -2.80
CA MET A 141 8.21 1.09 -2.70
C MET A 141 7.38 2.15 -3.43
N LEU A 142 7.73 3.42 -3.29
CA LEU A 142 7.09 4.52 -4.02
C LEU A 142 7.28 4.37 -5.54
N LEU A 143 8.49 4.04 -5.98
CA LEU A 143 8.78 3.79 -7.39
C LEU A 143 7.92 2.63 -7.93
N LYS A 144 7.84 1.52 -7.21
CA LYS A 144 6.99 0.38 -7.59
C LYS A 144 5.53 0.79 -7.72
N ASN A 145 5.03 1.57 -6.78
CA ASN A 145 3.65 2.06 -6.78
C ASN A 145 3.36 2.97 -7.98
N GLU A 146 4.26 3.90 -8.28
CA GLU A 146 4.17 4.77 -9.45
C GLU A 146 4.16 3.98 -10.76
N VAL A 147 5.03 2.97 -10.86
CA VAL A 147 5.11 2.10 -12.04
C VAL A 147 3.83 1.28 -12.22
N GLU A 148 3.30 0.71 -11.16
CA GLU A 148 2.05 -0.06 -11.20
C GLU A 148 0.86 0.82 -11.60
N THR A 149 0.79 2.04 -11.08
CA THR A 149 -0.23 3.03 -11.45
C THR A 149 -0.11 3.40 -12.93
N LEU A 150 1.10 3.67 -13.40
CA LEU A 150 1.34 3.96 -14.83
C LEU A 150 0.90 2.80 -15.73
N MET A 151 1.26 1.58 -15.37
CA MET A 151 0.87 0.39 -16.15
C MET A 151 -0.65 0.24 -16.25
N ILE A 152 -1.37 0.47 -15.17
CA ILE A 152 -2.84 0.44 -15.15
C ILE A 152 -3.40 1.54 -16.05
N ASN A 153 -2.91 2.76 -15.92
CA ASN A 153 -3.36 3.89 -16.71
C ASN A 153 -3.10 3.69 -18.22
N VAL A 154 -1.95 3.13 -18.58
CA VAL A 154 -1.63 2.80 -19.96
C VAL A 154 -2.54 1.70 -20.50
N GLN A 155 -2.80 0.66 -19.73
CA GLN A 155 -3.75 -0.40 -20.12
C GLN A 155 -5.14 0.16 -20.37
N ASN A 156 -5.63 1.01 -19.48
CA ASN A 156 -6.93 1.67 -19.63
C ASN A 156 -6.95 2.61 -20.84
N GLY A 157 -5.89 3.40 -21.04
CA GLY A 157 -5.76 4.29 -22.19
C GLY A 157 -5.74 3.54 -23.52
N LEU A 158 -5.04 2.41 -23.60
CA LEU A 158 -5.03 1.54 -24.79
C LEU A 158 -6.42 0.97 -25.12
N ALA A 159 -7.20 0.66 -24.11
CA ALA A 159 -8.57 0.17 -24.29
C ALA A 159 -9.52 1.29 -24.74
N THR A 160 -9.44 2.45 -24.10
CA THR A 160 -10.32 3.60 -24.35
C THR A 160 -10.08 4.22 -25.74
N HIS A 161 -8.80 4.40 -26.12
CA HIS A 161 -8.40 5.09 -27.35
C HIS A 161 -8.10 4.13 -28.51
N LYS A 162 -8.56 2.89 -28.44
CA LYS A 162 -8.25 1.82 -29.42
C LYS A 162 -8.51 2.22 -30.87
N LYS A 163 -9.57 2.98 -31.14
CA LYS A 163 -10.00 3.35 -32.49
C LYS A 163 -9.29 4.59 -33.05
N GLU A 164 -8.73 5.40 -32.17
CA GLU A 164 -8.14 6.71 -32.49
C GLU A 164 -6.62 6.63 -32.67
N MET A 165 -6.01 5.55 -32.19
CA MET A 165 -4.56 5.38 -32.20
C MET A 165 -4.03 4.80 -33.50
N ASP A 166 -2.89 5.34 -33.94
CA ASP A 166 -2.07 4.72 -34.96
C ASP A 166 -1.62 3.30 -34.53
N LYS A 167 -1.69 2.36 -35.47
CA LYS A 167 -1.36 0.94 -35.22
C LYS A 167 0.10 0.75 -34.80
N ALA A 168 1.03 1.51 -35.41
CA ALA A 168 2.45 1.42 -35.09
C ALA A 168 2.74 1.90 -33.67
N LEU A 169 2.19 3.07 -33.30
CA LEU A 169 2.31 3.61 -31.95
C LEU A 169 1.70 2.68 -30.89
N ARG A 170 0.53 2.13 -31.19
CA ARG A 170 -0.14 1.18 -30.29
C ARG A 170 0.70 -0.08 -30.07
N LYS A 171 1.32 -0.63 -31.12
CA LYS A 171 2.21 -1.77 -30.99
C LYS A 171 3.45 -1.45 -30.15
N GLN A 172 4.02 -0.26 -30.34
CA GLN A 172 5.17 0.23 -29.59
C GLN A 172 4.84 0.37 -28.10
N ILE A 173 3.71 1.02 -27.77
CA ILE A 173 3.27 1.17 -26.36
C ILE A 173 3.03 -0.19 -25.71
N LYS A 174 2.38 -1.12 -26.40
CA LYS A 174 2.18 -2.49 -25.89
C LYS A 174 3.49 -3.22 -25.62
N GLY A 175 4.48 -3.05 -26.49
CA GLY A 175 5.81 -3.63 -26.33
C GLY A 175 6.53 -3.09 -25.12
N GLU A 176 6.53 -1.77 -24.93
CA GLU A 176 7.14 -1.12 -23.76
C GLU A 176 6.41 -1.48 -22.46
N LEU A 177 5.07 -1.52 -22.49
CA LEU A 177 4.27 -1.97 -21.35
C LEU A 177 4.63 -3.41 -20.95
N ALA A 178 4.73 -4.31 -21.90
CA ALA A 178 5.11 -5.71 -21.64
C ALA A 178 6.52 -5.82 -21.07
N SER A 179 7.46 -5.03 -21.56
CA SER A 179 8.83 -4.96 -21.04
C SER A 179 8.87 -4.48 -19.59
N LEU A 180 8.14 -3.41 -19.29
CA LEU A 180 8.06 -2.87 -17.93
C LEU A 180 7.38 -3.86 -16.98
N MET A 181 6.31 -4.52 -17.39
CA MET A 181 5.65 -5.57 -16.61
C MET A 181 6.60 -6.73 -16.28
N LYS A 182 7.45 -7.13 -17.22
CA LYS A 182 8.43 -8.19 -17.02
C LYS A 182 9.50 -7.81 -16.00
N ILE A 183 10.01 -6.58 -16.07
CA ILE A 183 11.01 -6.05 -15.13
C ILE A 183 10.40 -5.93 -13.73
N THR A 184 9.21 -5.33 -13.61
CA THR A 184 8.54 -5.10 -12.33
C THR A 184 8.15 -6.38 -11.60
N ARG A 185 7.84 -7.44 -12.33
CA ARG A 185 7.50 -8.74 -11.73
C ARG A 185 8.64 -9.32 -10.90
N LYS A 186 9.89 -9.02 -11.27
CA LYS A 186 11.11 -9.49 -10.59
C LYS A 186 11.64 -8.49 -9.57
N PHE A 187 11.08 -7.28 -9.53
CA PHE A 187 11.56 -6.21 -8.68
C PHE A 187 11.24 -6.47 -7.20
N ASN A 188 12.28 -6.47 -6.39
CA ASN A 188 12.19 -6.53 -4.93
C ASN A 188 12.76 -5.25 -4.33
N TYR A 189 11.92 -4.43 -3.68
CA TYR A 189 12.33 -3.14 -3.15
C TYR A 189 13.31 -3.21 -1.98
N GLU A 190 13.50 -4.39 -1.35
CA GLU A 190 14.52 -4.58 -0.31
C GLU A 190 15.90 -4.90 -0.88
N THR A 191 15.96 -5.61 -2.01
CA THR A 191 17.20 -6.18 -2.54
C THR A 191 17.59 -5.65 -3.91
N ALA A 192 16.79 -4.76 -4.51
CA ALA A 192 17.07 -4.20 -5.82
C ALA A 192 18.41 -3.43 -5.84
N SER A 193 19.23 -3.73 -6.84
CA SER A 193 20.46 -2.99 -7.09
C SER A 193 20.18 -1.60 -7.69
N PRO A 194 21.11 -0.64 -7.57
CA PRO A 194 20.99 0.66 -8.24
C PRO A 194 20.76 0.53 -9.76
N ASP A 195 21.37 -0.44 -10.41
CA ASP A 195 21.21 -0.71 -11.85
C ASP A 195 19.79 -1.17 -12.20
N GLU A 196 19.21 -2.06 -11.38
CA GLU A 196 17.82 -2.51 -11.54
C GLU A 196 16.84 -1.35 -11.36
N ILE A 197 17.06 -0.52 -10.35
CA ILE A 197 16.25 0.67 -10.08
C ILE A 197 16.32 1.63 -11.27
N GLN A 198 17.51 1.87 -11.82
CA GLN A 198 17.69 2.77 -12.97
C GLN A 198 17.01 2.22 -14.22
N LYS A 199 17.08 0.92 -14.48
CA LYS A 199 16.36 0.29 -15.60
C LYS A 199 14.85 0.48 -15.51
N ILE A 200 14.29 0.34 -14.31
CA ILE A 200 12.85 0.56 -14.08
C ILE A 200 12.49 2.04 -14.32
N LYS A 201 13.28 2.97 -13.80
CA LYS A 201 13.07 4.41 -14.02
C LYS A 201 13.12 4.78 -15.50
N ASP A 202 14.08 4.26 -16.22
CA ASP A 202 14.25 4.53 -17.66
C ASP A 202 13.09 3.95 -18.46
N SER A 203 12.69 2.72 -18.19
CA SER A 203 11.55 2.07 -18.84
C SER A 203 10.22 2.76 -18.51
N LYS A 204 10.03 3.16 -17.26
CA LYS A 204 8.87 3.96 -16.81
C LYS A 204 8.77 5.27 -17.59
N ASN A 205 9.86 6.04 -17.65
CA ASN A 205 9.90 7.33 -18.32
C ASN A 205 9.67 7.21 -19.83
N HIS A 206 10.22 6.17 -20.44
CA HIS A 206 10.01 5.89 -21.86
C HIS A 206 8.55 5.56 -22.17
N LEU A 207 7.93 4.68 -21.39
CA LEU A 207 6.51 4.34 -21.54
C LEU A 207 5.60 5.56 -21.31
N GLU A 208 5.87 6.34 -20.28
CA GLU A 208 5.12 7.55 -19.96
C GLU A 208 5.17 8.55 -21.14
N SER A 209 6.34 8.75 -21.72
CA SER A 209 6.54 9.61 -22.88
C SER A 209 5.77 9.13 -24.10
N LEU A 210 5.80 7.83 -24.40
CA LEU A 210 5.07 7.26 -25.53
C LEU A 210 3.55 7.31 -25.37
N ALA A 211 3.08 7.11 -24.15
CA ALA A 211 1.66 7.00 -23.83
C ALA A 211 1.03 8.33 -23.36
N GLN A 212 1.75 9.44 -23.44
CA GLN A 212 1.36 10.73 -22.91
C GLN A 212 -0.04 11.20 -23.30
N ASN A 213 -0.48 10.89 -24.51
CA ASN A 213 -1.77 11.33 -25.07
C ASN A 213 -2.94 10.42 -24.68
N ILE A 214 -2.68 9.28 -24.08
CA ILE A 214 -3.72 8.29 -23.72
C ILE A 214 -3.83 8.06 -22.21
N ILE A 215 -2.97 8.70 -21.44
CA ILE A 215 -2.98 8.63 -19.96
C ILE A 215 -3.81 9.80 -19.46
N GLU A 216 -4.83 9.53 -18.66
CA GLU A 216 -5.55 10.57 -17.91
C GLU A 216 -4.63 11.12 -16.80
N ARG A 217 -4.55 12.45 -16.72
CA ARG A 217 -3.79 13.16 -15.68
C ARG A 217 -4.61 13.38 -14.43
#